data_aeb4a817039c8d980b347193eca5552a
#
_entry.id   aeb4a817039c8d980b347193eca5552a
#
_cell.length_a   1.000
_cell.length_b   1.000
_cell.length_c   1.000
_cell.angle_alpha   90.00
_cell.angle_beta   90.00
_cell.angle_gamma   90.00
#
_symmetry.space_group_name_H-M   'P 1'
#
loop_
_entity.id
_entity.type
_entity.pdbx_description
1 polymer ?
#
loop_
_entity_poly.entity_id
_entity_poly.type
_entity_poly.pdbx_seq_one_letter_code
_entity_poly.pdbx_strand_id
1 'polypeptide(L)'
;MSHPAPEELLLDYAAGALAAGPALAVALHVAIDPAARRTVERLGALGGALMEGEGDTPFDEALLQSTLARLDGVAVEPRPAPYAARPGFEWAPPPLAPYLGPGVSWRRVFGGFEEMRLSLPGEHRVSLLRLEPGRGLPMHRHVGEEFTVVLQGGYTDSTGNYGVGDFAVGPGPEQHEPIADPGEPCIALIVIEKPIVLTGPFGRFLNPLVRRGVI
;
A
#
# COMPACT_ATOMS: atom_id res chain seq x y z
N MET A 1 -5.32 -19.08 -6.38
CA MET A 1 -5.78 -18.14 -7.43
C MET A 1 -5.20 -16.81 -7.06
N SER A 2 -4.60 -16.06 -7.97
CA SER A 2 -4.10 -14.72 -7.66
C SER A 2 -5.26 -13.72 -7.68
N HIS A 3 -5.25 -12.80 -6.74
CA HIS A 3 -6.21 -11.71 -6.63
C HIS A 3 -5.52 -10.43 -7.11
N PRO A 4 -5.70 -10.04 -8.39
CA PRO A 4 -5.08 -8.83 -8.92
C PRO A 4 -5.76 -7.56 -8.37
N ALA A 5 -5.04 -6.44 -8.38
CA ALA A 5 -5.66 -5.14 -8.17
C ALA A 5 -6.67 -4.84 -9.28
N PRO A 6 -7.80 -4.16 -8.99
CA PRO A 6 -8.75 -3.69 -9.98
C PRO A 6 -8.08 -2.87 -11.08
N GLU A 7 -8.53 -3.03 -12.33
CA GLU A 7 -7.92 -2.33 -13.48
C GLU A 7 -8.03 -0.80 -13.35
N GLU A 8 -9.10 -0.31 -12.74
CA GLU A 8 -9.31 1.11 -12.46
C GLU A 8 -8.22 1.66 -11.53
N LEU A 9 -7.84 0.90 -10.50
CA LEU A 9 -6.76 1.32 -9.61
C LEU A 9 -5.39 1.31 -10.30
N LEU A 10 -5.15 0.34 -11.20
CA LEU A 10 -3.93 0.31 -12.00
C LEU A 10 -3.87 1.48 -12.98
N LEU A 11 -5.02 1.88 -13.56
CA LEU A 11 -5.12 3.06 -14.43
C LEU A 11 -4.86 4.35 -13.63
N ASP A 12 -5.52 4.54 -12.51
CA ASP A 12 -5.35 5.72 -11.66
C ASP A 12 -3.90 5.82 -11.14
N TYR A 13 -3.28 4.68 -10.84
CA TYR A 13 -1.87 4.62 -10.46
C TYR A 13 -0.96 5.06 -11.61
N ALA A 14 -1.17 4.53 -12.82
CA ALA A 14 -0.39 4.89 -14.00
C ALA A 14 -0.55 6.38 -14.37
N ALA A 15 -1.74 6.94 -14.13
CA ALA A 15 -2.03 8.36 -14.33
C ALA A 15 -1.52 9.28 -13.20
N GLY A 16 -1.01 8.71 -12.08
CA GLY A 16 -0.59 9.50 -10.92
C GLY A 16 -1.75 10.15 -10.15
N ALA A 17 -2.97 9.62 -10.29
CA ALA A 17 -4.19 10.18 -9.70
C ALA A 17 -4.48 9.68 -8.28
N LEU A 18 -3.81 8.60 -7.82
CA LEU A 18 -4.05 8.04 -6.50
C LEU A 18 -3.44 8.86 -5.37
N ALA A 19 -4.15 8.94 -4.24
CA ALA A 19 -3.59 9.42 -2.99
C ALA A 19 -2.44 8.49 -2.51
N ALA A 20 -1.54 9.01 -1.66
CA ALA A 20 -0.30 8.32 -1.30
C ALA A 20 -0.49 6.91 -0.71
N GLY A 21 -1.53 6.69 0.11
CA GLY A 21 -1.83 5.37 0.68
C GLY A 21 -2.19 4.33 -0.38
N PRO A 22 -3.27 4.53 -1.16
CA PRO A 22 -3.62 3.67 -2.29
C PRO A 22 -2.49 3.50 -3.30
N ALA A 23 -1.75 4.58 -3.63
CA ALA A 23 -0.61 4.51 -4.52
C ALA A 23 0.49 3.57 -4.00
N LEU A 24 0.78 3.58 -2.69
CA LEU A 24 1.73 2.64 -2.10
C LEU A 24 1.22 1.20 -2.18
N ALA A 25 -0.07 0.95 -1.91
CA ALA A 25 -0.64 -0.39 -2.04
C ALA A 25 -0.48 -0.94 -3.47
N VAL A 26 -0.84 -0.14 -4.49
CA VAL A 26 -0.66 -0.55 -5.89
C VAL A 26 0.82 -0.71 -6.24
N ALA A 27 1.70 0.19 -5.78
CA ALA A 27 3.15 0.07 -6.01
C ALA A 27 3.74 -1.24 -5.48
N LEU A 28 3.29 -1.68 -4.30
CA LEU A 28 3.73 -2.95 -3.70
C LEU A 28 3.21 -4.15 -4.50
N HIS A 29 1.95 -4.13 -4.90
CA HIS A 29 1.37 -5.17 -5.75
C HIS A 29 2.12 -5.27 -7.09
N VAL A 30 2.34 -4.15 -7.78
CA VAL A 30 3.12 -4.06 -9.04
C VAL A 30 4.57 -4.51 -8.86
N ALA A 31 5.18 -4.28 -7.70
CA ALA A 31 6.53 -4.76 -7.42
C ALA A 31 6.60 -6.29 -7.33
N ILE A 32 5.53 -6.94 -6.87
CA ILE A 32 5.47 -8.39 -6.63
C ILE A 32 4.84 -9.11 -7.83
N ASP A 33 3.74 -8.60 -8.38
CA ASP A 33 2.99 -9.24 -9.48
C ASP A 33 3.49 -8.76 -10.87
N PRO A 34 4.11 -9.65 -11.68
CA PRO A 34 4.55 -9.31 -13.04
C PRO A 34 3.40 -8.98 -14.00
N ALA A 35 2.17 -9.47 -13.76
CA ALA A 35 1.03 -9.17 -14.63
C ALA A 35 0.55 -7.74 -14.42
N ALA A 36 0.39 -7.32 -13.16
CA ALA A 36 0.07 -5.95 -12.80
C ALA A 36 1.13 -4.96 -13.33
N ARG A 37 2.41 -5.32 -13.21
CA ARG A 37 3.52 -4.51 -13.75
C ARG A 37 3.38 -4.28 -15.25
N ARG A 38 3.16 -5.34 -16.04
CA ARG A 38 2.96 -5.22 -17.49
C ARG A 38 1.73 -4.39 -17.85
N THR A 39 0.68 -4.44 -17.04
CA THR A 39 -0.51 -3.61 -17.24
C THR A 39 -0.19 -2.14 -17.02
N VAL A 40 0.47 -1.77 -15.93
CA VAL A 40 0.89 -0.39 -15.66
C VAL A 40 1.84 0.13 -16.73
N GLU A 41 2.81 -0.68 -17.20
CA GLU A 41 3.72 -0.31 -18.30
C GLU A 41 2.95 -0.01 -19.60
N ARG A 42 1.95 -0.83 -19.95
CA ARG A 42 1.10 -0.58 -21.13
C ARG A 42 0.26 0.69 -21.00
N LEU A 43 -0.31 0.93 -19.81
CA LEU A 43 -1.09 2.13 -19.53
C LEU A 43 -0.21 3.38 -19.60
N GLY A 44 1.02 3.33 -19.09
CA GLY A 44 2.00 4.40 -19.21
C GLY A 44 2.39 4.69 -20.67
N ALA A 45 2.59 3.64 -21.47
CA ALA A 45 2.87 3.79 -22.92
C ALA A 45 1.68 4.41 -23.66
N LEU A 46 0.45 4.05 -23.32
CA LEU A 46 -0.75 4.66 -23.88
C LEU A 46 -0.83 6.15 -23.52
N GLY A 47 -0.56 6.51 -22.25
CA GLY A 47 -0.51 7.92 -21.82
C GLY A 47 0.52 8.74 -22.62
N GLY A 48 1.72 8.18 -22.84
CA GLY A 48 2.74 8.79 -23.68
C GLY A 48 2.28 9.04 -25.13
N ALA A 49 1.64 8.03 -25.73
CA ALA A 49 1.11 8.17 -27.09
C ALA A 49 0.00 9.24 -27.21
N LEU A 50 -0.83 9.38 -26.18
CA LEU A 50 -1.84 10.45 -26.13
C LEU A 50 -1.17 11.83 -26.06
N MET A 51 -0.10 11.99 -25.27
CA MET A 51 0.66 13.24 -25.18
C MET A 51 1.32 13.63 -26.50
N GLU A 52 1.85 12.66 -27.26
CA GLU A 52 2.43 12.92 -28.59
C GLU A 52 1.39 13.46 -29.57
N GLY A 53 0.11 13.12 -29.39
CA GLY A 53 -1.00 13.58 -30.23
C GLY A 53 -1.44 15.04 -29.99
N GLU A 54 -1.02 15.67 -28.90
CA GLU A 54 -1.48 17.03 -28.52
C GLU A 54 -0.80 18.16 -29.32
N GLY A 55 0.19 17.85 -30.15
CA GLY A 55 0.90 18.80 -30.98
C GLY A 55 1.98 19.60 -30.24
N ASP A 56 2.85 20.24 -31.03
CA ASP A 56 3.97 21.01 -30.49
C ASP A 56 3.50 22.35 -29.94
N THR A 57 3.79 22.63 -28.68
CA THR A 57 3.71 23.98 -28.12
C THR A 57 5.02 24.74 -28.42
N PRO A 58 4.99 25.97 -28.99
CA PRO A 58 6.20 26.75 -29.19
C PRO A 58 7.02 26.86 -27.91
N PHE A 59 8.28 26.47 -28.00
CA PHE A 59 9.20 26.50 -26.88
C PHE A 59 9.85 27.87 -26.73
N ASP A 60 9.83 28.45 -25.52
CA ASP A 60 10.53 29.69 -25.23
C ASP A 60 12.01 29.43 -24.95
N GLU A 61 12.87 29.81 -25.89
CA GLU A 61 14.33 29.65 -25.78
C GLU A 61 14.89 30.36 -24.52
N ALA A 62 14.34 31.53 -24.14
CA ALA A 62 14.78 32.23 -22.95
C ALA A 62 14.44 31.44 -21.66
N LEU A 63 13.30 30.77 -21.64
CA LEU A 63 12.91 29.87 -20.54
C LEU A 63 13.85 28.65 -20.43
N LEU A 64 14.24 28.08 -21.59
CA LEU A 64 15.21 26.96 -21.60
C LEU A 64 16.54 27.43 -20.99
N GLN A 65 17.11 28.54 -21.50
CA GLN A 65 18.39 29.04 -21.04
C GLN A 65 18.37 29.39 -19.54
N SER A 66 17.29 30.00 -19.05
CA SER A 66 17.12 30.28 -17.62
C SER A 66 17.02 29.02 -16.76
N THR A 67 16.37 27.98 -17.27
CA THR A 67 16.26 26.71 -16.59
C THR A 67 17.60 25.99 -16.53
N LEU A 68 18.34 25.93 -17.63
CA LEU A 68 19.67 25.33 -17.69
C LEU A 68 20.65 26.06 -16.76
N ALA A 69 20.64 27.38 -16.75
CA ALA A 69 21.49 28.19 -15.85
C ALA A 69 21.18 27.91 -14.35
N ARG A 70 19.93 27.58 -14.01
CA ARG A 70 19.57 27.18 -12.66
C ARG A 70 20.09 25.78 -12.31
N LEU A 71 20.15 24.87 -13.28
CA LEU A 71 20.70 23.52 -13.07
C LEU A 71 22.21 23.53 -12.81
N ASP A 72 22.96 24.47 -13.45
CA ASP A 72 24.40 24.61 -13.22
C ASP A 72 24.77 24.95 -11.77
N GLY A 73 23.83 25.56 -11.04
CA GLY A 73 23.99 25.87 -9.60
C GLY A 73 23.47 24.82 -8.62
N VAL A 74 22.87 23.74 -9.12
CA VAL A 74 22.32 22.67 -8.27
C VAL A 74 23.40 21.64 -7.97
N ALA A 75 23.71 21.46 -6.69
CA ALA A 75 24.54 20.34 -6.26
C ALA A 75 23.82 19.02 -6.62
N VAL A 76 24.47 18.18 -7.44
CA VAL A 76 23.97 16.84 -7.76
C VAL A 76 24.09 16.00 -6.51
N GLU A 77 22.96 15.76 -5.85
CA GLU A 77 22.95 14.76 -4.78
C GLU A 77 23.25 13.38 -5.36
N PRO A 78 24.11 12.60 -4.68
CA PRO A 78 24.40 11.24 -5.13
C PRO A 78 23.09 10.46 -5.20
N ARG A 79 22.90 9.74 -6.34
CA ARG A 79 21.74 8.85 -6.48
C ARG A 79 21.70 7.92 -5.26
N PRO A 80 20.55 7.79 -4.57
CA PRO A 80 20.43 6.85 -3.47
C PRO A 80 20.97 5.47 -3.90
N ALA A 81 21.75 4.83 -3.04
CA ALA A 81 22.22 3.48 -3.30
C ALA A 81 21.03 2.56 -3.61
N PRO A 82 21.20 1.55 -4.49
CA PRO A 82 20.17 0.55 -4.70
C PRO A 82 19.66 0.04 -3.36
N TYR A 83 18.33 -0.11 -3.25
CA TYR A 83 17.71 -0.59 -2.02
C TYR A 83 18.38 -1.89 -1.55
N ALA A 84 19.10 -1.83 -0.45
CA ALA A 84 19.50 -3.00 0.30
C ALA A 84 18.43 -3.26 1.37
N ALA A 85 17.88 -4.47 1.39
CA ALA A 85 16.92 -4.85 2.39
C ALA A 85 17.49 -4.56 3.78
N ARG A 86 16.76 -3.83 4.60
CA ARG A 86 17.18 -3.51 5.96
C ARG A 86 17.11 -4.78 6.81
N PRO A 87 18.09 -5.08 7.67
CA PRO A 87 18.02 -6.23 8.56
C PRO A 87 16.69 -6.28 9.33
N GLY A 88 16.00 -7.42 9.25
CA GLY A 88 14.65 -7.62 9.80
C GLY A 88 13.49 -7.20 8.89
N PHE A 89 13.79 -6.70 7.68
CA PHE A 89 12.80 -6.30 6.68
C PHE A 89 13.09 -6.93 5.31
N GLU A 90 13.66 -8.12 5.28
CA GLU A 90 14.03 -8.85 4.06
C GLU A 90 12.80 -9.19 3.20
N TRP A 91 11.64 -9.28 3.82
CA TRP A 91 10.33 -9.49 3.19
C TRP A 91 9.77 -8.23 2.49
N ALA A 92 10.33 -7.05 2.78
CA ALA A 92 9.75 -5.79 2.33
C ALA A 92 10.15 -5.48 0.87
N PRO A 93 9.19 -5.29 -0.06
CA PRO A 93 9.50 -4.86 -1.41
C PRO A 93 10.08 -3.43 -1.47
N PRO A 94 10.85 -3.08 -2.52
CA PRO A 94 11.52 -1.79 -2.64
C PRO A 94 10.65 -0.54 -2.42
N PRO A 95 9.38 -0.45 -2.88
CA PRO A 95 8.54 0.72 -2.65
C PRO A 95 8.27 1.02 -1.18
N LEU A 96 8.43 0.03 -0.29
CA LEU A 96 8.22 0.20 1.15
C LEU A 96 9.42 0.83 1.89
N ALA A 97 10.60 0.74 1.28
CA ALA A 97 11.86 1.18 1.89
C ALA A 97 11.87 2.59 2.50
N PRO A 98 11.34 3.62 1.83
CA PRO A 98 11.33 4.99 2.36
C PRO A 98 10.58 5.12 3.69
N TYR A 99 9.65 4.23 3.95
CA TYR A 99 8.77 4.26 5.12
C TYR A 99 9.27 3.42 6.31
N LEU A 100 10.33 2.63 6.11
CA LEU A 100 10.92 1.77 7.13
C LEU A 100 12.15 2.43 7.81
N GLY A 101 12.10 3.74 8.03
CA GLY A 101 13.17 4.52 8.63
C GLY A 101 13.38 4.28 10.14
N PRO A 102 14.36 5.00 10.76
CA PRO A 102 14.53 4.98 12.21
C PRO A 102 13.26 5.40 12.94
N GLY A 103 12.92 4.72 14.03
CA GLY A 103 11.73 5.01 14.84
C GLY A 103 10.47 4.26 14.44
N VAL A 104 10.47 3.56 13.27
CA VAL A 104 9.37 2.68 12.88
C VAL A 104 9.59 1.31 13.52
N SER A 105 8.60 0.82 14.26
CA SER A 105 8.69 -0.44 15.01
C SER A 105 7.32 -1.12 15.12
N TRP A 106 7.36 -2.42 15.32
CA TRP A 106 6.18 -3.21 15.60
C TRP A 106 5.64 -2.88 17.00
N ARG A 107 4.35 -2.66 17.10
CA ARG A 107 3.61 -2.42 18.34
C ARG A 107 2.55 -3.52 18.49
N ARG A 108 2.56 -4.20 19.62
CA ARG A 108 1.48 -5.16 19.94
C ARG A 108 0.16 -4.43 20.15
N VAL A 109 -0.87 -4.94 19.53
CA VAL A 109 -2.24 -4.44 19.62
C VAL A 109 -3.09 -5.45 20.36
N PHE A 110 -4.20 -4.99 20.94
CA PHE A 110 -5.18 -5.86 21.57
C PHE A 110 -5.70 -6.91 20.56
N GLY A 111 -5.72 -8.18 20.97
CA GLY A 111 -6.08 -9.30 20.07
C GLY A 111 -4.88 -10.13 19.63
N GLY A 112 -3.64 -9.70 19.95
CA GLY A 112 -2.43 -10.53 19.76
C GLY A 112 -1.80 -10.41 18.39
N PHE A 113 -2.12 -9.37 17.61
CA PHE A 113 -1.40 -9.02 16.41
C PHE A 113 -0.46 -7.82 16.64
N GLU A 114 0.45 -7.61 15.72
CA GLU A 114 1.37 -6.49 15.75
C GLU A 114 1.05 -5.52 14.60
N GLU A 115 1.15 -4.23 14.89
CA GLU A 115 0.95 -3.15 13.93
C GLU A 115 2.22 -2.29 13.84
N MET A 116 2.56 -1.88 12.63
CA MET A 116 3.57 -0.88 12.36
C MET A 116 2.94 0.23 11.52
N ARG A 117 2.74 1.41 12.11
CA ARG A 117 2.16 2.56 11.40
C ARG A 117 3.19 3.22 10.52
N LEU A 118 2.78 3.50 9.29
CA LEU A 118 3.59 4.23 8.32
C LEU A 118 3.08 5.67 8.20
N SER A 119 4.01 6.62 8.11
CA SER A 119 3.68 8.04 7.96
C SER A 119 3.68 8.41 6.49
N LEU A 120 2.49 8.60 5.93
CA LEU A 120 2.27 9.05 4.56
C LEU A 120 1.41 10.33 4.56
N PRO A 121 1.56 11.20 3.54
CA PRO A 121 0.65 12.33 3.37
C PRO A 121 -0.76 11.86 2.98
N GLY A 122 -1.78 12.64 3.36
CA GLY A 122 -3.18 12.36 3.04
C GLY A 122 -3.98 11.85 4.24
N GLU A 123 -5.21 11.43 3.98
CA GLU A 123 -6.20 11.09 5.01
C GLU A 123 -6.24 9.60 5.36
N HIS A 124 -5.62 8.74 4.53
CA HIS A 124 -5.61 7.30 4.74
C HIS A 124 -4.66 6.93 5.89
N ARG A 125 -5.13 6.06 6.76
CA ARG A 125 -4.25 5.36 7.70
C ARG A 125 -3.59 4.21 6.97
N VAL A 126 -2.26 4.18 7.00
CA VAL A 126 -1.44 3.13 6.38
C VAL A 126 -0.67 2.41 7.47
N SER A 127 -0.80 1.10 7.51
CA SER A 127 -0.14 0.25 8.51
C SER A 127 0.31 -1.06 7.87
N LEU A 128 1.39 -1.62 8.39
CA LEU A 128 1.69 -3.03 8.24
C LEU A 128 1.09 -3.78 9.42
N LEU A 129 0.41 -4.88 9.15
CA LEU A 129 -0.07 -5.80 10.18
C LEU A 129 0.71 -7.10 10.09
N ARG A 130 1.04 -7.66 11.24
CA ARG A 130 1.65 -8.97 11.38
C ARG A 130 0.79 -9.84 12.28
N LEU A 131 0.38 -10.97 11.73
CA LEU A 131 -0.38 -11.99 12.44
C LEU A 131 0.44 -13.27 12.49
N GLU A 132 0.55 -13.85 13.69
CA GLU A 132 1.15 -15.18 13.85
C GLU A 132 0.25 -16.26 13.22
N PRO A 133 0.80 -17.39 12.76
CA PRO A 133 0.06 -18.46 12.12
C PRO A 133 -1.15 -18.90 12.95
N GLY A 134 -2.32 -19.01 12.31
CA GLY A 134 -3.58 -19.36 12.95
C GLY A 134 -4.19 -18.30 13.85
N ARG A 135 -3.60 -17.09 13.91
CA ARG A 135 -4.19 -15.94 14.62
C ARG A 135 -4.99 -15.10 13.64
N GLY A 136 -6.09 -14.52 14.12
CA GLY A 136 -6.99 -13.69 13.33
C GLY A 136 -7.16 -12.30 13.90
N LEU A 137 -7.62 -11.39 13.05
CA LEU A 137 -8.17 -10.12 13.49
C LEU A 137 -9.59 -10.36 14.07
N PRO A 138 -10.00 -9.61 15.10
CA PRO A 138 -11.37 -9.72 15.60
C PRO A 138 -12.38 -9.44 14.49
N MET A 139 -13.54 -10.12 14.55
CA MET A 139 -14.66 -9.86 13.64
C MET A 139 -14.96 -8.38 13.54
N HIS A 140 -14.90 -7.81 12.32
CA HIS A 140 -15.08 -6.40 12.06
C HIS A 140 -15.71 -6.14 10.70
N ARG A 141 -16.05 -4.89 10.44
CA ARG A 141 -16.51 -4.39 9.14
C ARG A 141 -15.87 -3.04 8.84
N HIS A 142 -15.81 -2.70 7.58
CA HIS A 142 -15.29 -1.41 7.09
C HIS A 142 -16.43 -0.41 6.87
N VAL A 143 -16.16 0.89 7.04
CA VAL A 143 -17.10 2.00 6.80
C VAL A 143 -16.69 2.79 5.56
N GLY A 144 -15.41 2.68 5.17
CA GLY A 144 -14.82 3.25 3.96
C GLY A 144 -14.05 2.20 3.19
N GLU A 145 -13.28 2.64 2.22
CA GLU A 145 -12.43 1.76 1.43
C GLU A 145 -11.28 1.19 2.28
N GLU A 146 -10.94 -0.05 1.98
CA GLU A 146 -9.74 -0.72 2.45
C GLU A 146 -9.03 -1.39 1.29
N PHE A 147 -7.71 -1.23 1.26
CA PHE A 147 -6.82 -1.98 0.37
C PHE A 147 -5.85 -2.79 1.21
N THR A 148 -5.73 -4.07 0.89
CA THR A 148 -4.81 -5.00 1.53
C THR A 148 -3.87 -5.60 0.50
N VAL A 149 -2.56 -5.61 0.78
CA VAL A 149 -1.55 -6.29 -0.04
C VAL A 149 -0.75 -7.23 0.85
N VAL A 150 -0.76 -8.53 0.53
CA VAL A 150 0.01 -9.53 1.27
C VAL A 150 1.48 -9.47 0.84
N LEU A 151 2.37 -9.33 1.82
CA LEU A 151 3.82 -9.20 1.60
C LEU A 151 4.60 -10.44 2.03
N GLN A 152 4.08 -11.21 2.99
CA GLN A 152 4.62 -12.47 3.48
C GLN A 152 3.48 -13.35 4.00
N GLY A 153 3.63 -14.67 3.88
CA GLY A 153 2.64 -15.64 4.34
C GLY A 153 1.32 -15.53 3.57
N GLY A 154 0.22 -15.63 4.27
CA GLY A 154 -1.12 -15.53 3.71
C GLY A 154 -2.19 -15.45 4.80
N TYR A 155 -3.42 -15.19 4.38
CA TYR A 155 -4.59 -15.26 5.25
C TYR A 155 -5.81 -15.78 4.49
N THR A 156 -6.75 -16.29 5.25
CA THR A 156 -8.06 -16.74 4.74
C THR A 156 -9.16 -16.04 5.51
N ASP A 157 -10.22 -15.61 4.79
CA ASP A 157 -11.47 -15.10 5.38
C ASP A 157 -12.69 -15.57 4.57
N SER A 158 -13.86 -14.97 4.82
CA SER A 158 -15.11 -15.30 4.11
C SER A 158 -15.08 -14.94 2.62
N THR A 159 -14.15 -14.12 2.16
CA THR A 159 -14.05 -13.67 0.76
C THR A 159 -13.05 -14.48 -0.06
N GLY A 160 -12.08 -15.12 0.59
CA GLY A 160 -11.11 -15.96 -0.11
C GLY A 160 -9.87 -16.31 0.72
N ASN A 161 -8.89 -16.86 -0.01
CA ASN A 161 -7.55 -17.15 0.49
C ASN A 161 -6.56 -16.27 -0.27
N TYR A 162 -5.75 -15.51 0.45
CA TYR A 162 -4.85 -14.48 -0.07
C TYR A 162 -3.41 -14.80 0.29
N GLY A 163 -2.56 -14.90 -0.72
CA GLY A 163 -1.12 -15.16 -0.59
C GLY A 163 -0.26 -13.95 -1.00
N VAL A 164 1.06 -14.15 -0.97
CA VAL A 164 2.02 -13.08 -1.30
C VAL A 164 1.76 -12.49 -2.68
N GLY A 165 1.64 -11.18 -2.74
CA GLY A 165 1.34 -10.41 -3.95
C GLY A 165 -0.14 -10.23 -4.21
N ASP A 166 -1.05 -10.95 -3.56
CA ASP A 166 -2.48 -10.74 -3.74
C ASP A 166 -2.92 -9.37 -3.22
N PHE A 167 -3.85 -8.77 -3.95
CA PHE A 167 -4.48 -7.49 -3.64
C PHE A 167 -5.94 -7.73 -3.29
N ALA A 168 -6.36 -7.29 -2.10
CA ALA A 168 -7.76 -7.34 -1.71
C ALA A 168 -8.31 -5.92 -1.57
N VAL A 169 -9.54 -5.73 -2.09
CA VAL A 169 -10.38 -4.58 -1.76
C VAL A 169 -11.33 -5.04 -0.67
N GLY A 170 -11.37 -4.32 0.43
CA GLY A 170 -12.16 -4.72 1.59
C GLY A 170 -13.63 -4.99 1.26
N PRO A 171 -14.28 -5.91 1.98
CA PRO A 171 -15.63 -6.39 1.66
C PRO A 171 -16.73 -5.33 1.86
N GLY A 172 -16.37 -4.08 2.07
CA GLY A 172 -17.33 -3.01 2.35
C GLY A 172 -18.03 -3.19 3.70
N PRO A 173 -19.37 -3.09 3.76
CA PRO A 173 -20.11 -3.20 5.01
C PRO A 173 -20.23 -4.63 5.57
N GLU A 174 -19.80 -5.64 4.83
CA GLU A 174 -19.84 -7.03 5.26
C GLU A 174 -18.83 -7.29 6.39
N GLN A 175 -19.18 -8.24 7.27
CA GLN A 175 -18.33 -8.60 8.39
C GLN A 175 -17.38 -9.70 7.96
N HIS A 176 -16.11 -9.59 8.37
CA HIS A 176 -15.13 -10.64 8.15
C HIS A 176 -14.16 -10.78 9.34
N GLU A 177 -13.47 -11.91 9.36
CA GLU A 177 -12.49 -12.28 10.36
C GLU A 177 -11.30 -12.93 9.64
N PRO A 178 -10.33 -12.13 9.16
CA PRO A 178 -9.14 -12.67 8.52
C PRO A 178 -8.30 -13.48 9.51
N ILE A 179 -7.91 -14.70 9.13
CA ILE A 179 -7.09 -15.62 9.93
C ILE A 179 -5.82 -15.94 9.14
N ALA A 180 -4.65 -15.70 9.73
CA ALA A 180 -3.37 -16.04 9.12
C ALA A 180 -3.26 -17.55 8.86
N ASP A 181 -2.76 -17.91 7.69
CA ASP A 181 -2.57 -19.30 7.29
C ASP A 181 -1.50 -20.00 8.16
N PRO A 182 -1.49 -21.32 8.21
CA PRO A 182 -0.44 -22.08 8.89
C PRO A 182 0.92 -21.88 8.21
N GLY A 183 1.98 -21.95 9.00
CA GLY A 183 3.35 -21.96 8.51
C GLY A 183 4.14 -20.74 8.96
N GLU A 184 4.12 -19.66 8.20
CA GLU A 184 4.82 -18.43 8.54
C GLU A 184 3.86 -17.29 8.92
N PRO A 185 4.34 -16.26 9.64
CA PRO A 185 3.52 -15.09 9.95
C PRO A 185 3.01 -14.39 8.69
N CYS A 186 1.75 -14.01 8.69
CA CYS A 186 1.19 -13.15 7.64
C CYS A 186 1.59 -11.69 7.91
N ILE A 187 2.25 -11.07 6.93
CA ILE A 187 2.52 -9.62 6.92
C ILE A 187 1.79 -9.01 5.74
N ALA A 188 0.94 -8.03 6.00
CA ALA A 188 0.20 -7.32 4.96
C ALA A 188 0.26 -5.81 5.16
N LEU A 189 0.31 -5.05 4.06
CA LEU A 189 0.01 -3.62 4.06
C LEU A 189 -1.51 -3.46 4.10
N ILE A 190 -1.97 -2.61 5.00
CA ILE A 190 -3.38 -2.21 5.12
C ILE A 190 -3.47 -0.70 4.92
N VAL A 191 -4.34 -0.27 4.01
CA VAL A 191 -4.67 1.13 3.75
C VAL A 191 -6.17 1.31 4.01
N ILE A 192 -6.54 2.10 4.99
CA ILE A 192 -7.95 2.36 5.35
C ILE A 192 -8.29 3.84 5.29
N GLU A 193 -9.45 4.16 4.73
CA GLU A 193 -10.01 5.51 4.71
C GLU A 193 -10.56 5.89 6.10
N LYS A 194 -11.29 4.98 6.74
CA LYS A 194 -11.94 5.19 8.03
C LYS A 194 -11.65 4.05 9.01
N PRO A 195 -11.66 4.32 10.31
CA PRO A 195 -11.49 3.27 11.31
C PRO A 195 -12.50 2.14 11.15
N ILE A 196 -12.05 0.90 11.34
CA ILE A 196 -12.90 -0.29 11.35
C ILE A 196 -13.91 -0.24 12.51
N VAL A 197 -14.99 -1.01 12.37
CA VAL A 197 -15.99 -1.20 13.42
C VAL A 197 -15.98 -2.65 13.86
N LEU A 198 -15.55 -2.92 15.09
CA LEU A 198 -15.58 -4.24 15.70
C LEU A 198 -17.03 -4.65 15.95
N THR A 199 -17.41 -5.83 15.50
CA THR A 199 -18.81 -6.32 15.51
C THR A 199 -19.03 -7.53 16.41
N GLY A 200 -17.98 -8.22 16.80
CA GLY A 200 -18.06 -9.36 17.73
C GLY A 200 -18.65 -8.99 19.09
N PRO A 201 -19.14 -9.97 19.87
CA PRO A 201 -19.94 -9.74 21.09
C PRO A 201 -19.19 -8.90 22.14
N PHE A 202 -17.89 -9.01 22.23
CA PHE A 202 -17.03 -8.20 23.12
C PHE A 202 -16.34 -7.05 22.37
N GLY A 203 -16.01 -7.21 21.10
CA GLY A 203 -15.28 -6.22 20.30
C GLY A 203 -16.01 -4.89 20.19
N ARG A 204 -17.35 -4.89 20.11
CA ARG A 204 -18.17 -3.67 20.02
C ARG A 204 -17.91 -2.66 21.14
N PHE A 205 -17.53 -3.11 22.32
CA PHE A 205 -17.23 -2.23 23.46
C PHE A 205 -15.88 -1.52 23.32
N LEU A 206 -15.02 -2.00 22.43
CA LEU A 206 -13.70 -1.43 22.17
C LEU A 206 -13.73 -0.36 21.05
N ASN A 207 -14.85 -0.20 20.33
CA ASN A 207 -14.99 0.78 19.26
C ASN A 207 -14.60 2.24 19.65
N PRO A 208 -14.88 2.75 20.87
CA PRO A 208 -14.38 4.06 21.26
C PRO A 208 -12.85 4.18 21.26
N LEU A 209 -12.13 3.09 21.55
CA LEU A 209 -10.65 3.05 21.51
C LEU A 209 -10.13 2.95 20.07
N VAL A 210 -10.81 2.16 19.21
CA VAL A 210 -10.52 2.07 17.77
C VAL A 210 -10.64 3.46 17.13
N ARG A 211 -11.73 4.18 17.37
CA ARG A 211 -11.96 5.54 16.85
C ARG A 211 -10.90 6.54 17.29
N ARG A 212 -10.33 6.39 18.48
CA ARG A 212 -9.25 7.23 19.01
C ARG A 212 -7.87 6.78 18.53
N GLY A 213 -7.78 5.72 17.75
CA GLY A 213 -6.51 5.17 17.28
C GLY A 213 -5.62 4.56 18.37
N VAL A 214 -6.22 4.15 19.48
CA VAL A 214 -5.50 3.49 20.59
C VAL A 214 -5.26 2.02 20.28
N ILE A 215 -6.20 1.40 19.56
CA ILE A 215 -6.17 0.03 19.05
C ILE A 215 -6.66 0.04 17.61
#